data_32c206845a5b29385658c42c916c00ee
#
_entry.id   32c206845a5b29385658c42c916c00ee
#
_cell.length_a   1.000
_cell.length_b   1.000
_cell.length_c   1.000
_cell.angle_alpha   90.00
_cell.angle_beta   90.00
_cell.angle_gamma   90.00
#
_symmetry.space_group_name_H-M   'P 1'
#
loop_
_entity.id
_entity.type
_entity.pdbx_description
1 polymer ?
#
loop_
_entity_poly.entity_id
_entity_poly.type
_entity_poly.pdbx_seq_one_letter_code
_entity_poly.pdbx_strand_id
1 'polypeptide(L)'
;MSESKEINILAIESSCDETAAAVVRNGREVRSNIISSQIDLHKLYGGVVPEIASRKHIEKINQVIEEALSEAGTTLDEIDAIGVTYGPGLVGALLVGVAEAKAIAWAKDIPLVGVHHIEGHISANYIEHPDLEPPFVCLVASGGHTHLVCVKEYGKYEILGRTRDDAAGEAYDKVARAIGLGYPGGPKIDRIAKEGNPDAIQFPKAKVNDTEYDFSFSGLKSAVLNYINGCKMKGETFDPADLAASFQKAVVEVLVGNSMRAAEKLGMKKFAIAGGVASNSALREVMEEACEKRGMKFYRPSPIYCTDNAAMIGAAAYYEYLAGTRSGWDLNAVPNLKLGER
;
A
#
# COMPACT_ATOMS: atom_id res chain seq x y z
N MET A 1 -27.04 -1.18 29.13
CA MET A 1 -25.96 -1.45 28.21
C MET A 1 -24.99 -0.26 28.38
N SER A 2 -23.79 -0.47 28.93
CA SER A 2 -22.79 0.61 28.97
C SER A 2 -22.44 0.96 27.54
N GLU A 3 -22.63 2.20 27.14
CA GLU A 3 -22.08 2.71 25.90
C GLU A 3 -20.57 2.41 25.92
N SER A 4 -20.08 1.62 24.99
CA SER A 4 -18.65 1.42 24.84
C SER A 4 -18.04 2.78 24.53
N LYS A 5 -17.04 3.20 25.31
CA LYS A 5 -16.33 4.46 25.08
C LYS A 5 -15.85 4.50 23.63
N GLU A 6 -16.21 5.55 22.90
CA GLU A 6 -15.64 5.81 21.58
C GLU A 6 -14.15 6.11 21.70
N ILE A 7 -13.34 5.54 20.81
CA ILE A 7 -11.88 5.71 20.81
C ILE A 7 -11.48 6.45 19.55
N ASN A 8 -10.88 7.62 19.70
CA ASN A 8 -10.36 8.45 18.62
C ASN A 8 -8.84 8.30 18.53
N ILE A 9 -8.36 7.88 17.39
CA ILE A 9 -6.92 7.77 17.07
C ILE A 9 -6.54 8.90 16.12
N LEU A 10 -5.59 9.75 16.52
CA LEU A 10 -4.88 10.62 15.58
C LEU A 10 -3.73 9.83 14.98
N ALA A 11 -3.76 9.67 13.66
CA ALA A 11 -2.78 8.88 12.92
C ALA A 11 -1.89 9.75 12.05
N ILE A 12 -0.62 9.37 11.92
CA ILE A 12 0.40 10.07 11.13
C ILE A 12 1.08 9.07 10.20
N GLU A 13 1.13 9.40 8.90
CA GLU A 13 1.85 8.66 7.87
C GLU A 13 2.87 9.58 7.19
N SER A 14 4.14 9.14 7.13
CA SER A 14 5.22 9.87 6.46
C SER A 14 6.30 8.94 5.91
N SER A 15 5.97 7.69 5.59
CA SER A 15 6.99 6.66 5.27
C SER A 15 7.69 6.84 3.92
N CYS A 16 7.09 7.60 2.97
CA CYS A 16 7.64 7.77 1.62
C CYS A 16 7.50 9.21 1.12
N ASP A 17 6.55 9.51 0.27
CA ASP A 17 6.36 10.82 -0.36
C ASP A 17 4.98 11.46 -0.08
N GLU A 18 4.17 10.87 0.77
CA GLU A 18 2.95 11.43 1.32
C GLU A 18 3.15 11.84 2.78
N THR A 19 2.84 13.11 3.10
CA THR A 19 2.66 13.56 4.48
C THR A 19 1.17 13.54 4.79
N ALA A 20 0.73 12.66 5.69
CA ALA A 20 -0.69 12.56 5.98
C ALA A 20 -0.98 12.52 7.48
N ALA A 21 -2.14 13.07 7.85
CA ALA A 21 -2.74 12.92 9.17
C ALA A 21 -4.23 12.61 9.05
N ALA A 22 -4.75 11.82 9.98
CA ALA A 22 -6.15 11.42 10.01
C ALA A 22 -6.66 11.26 11.43
N VAL A 23 -7.94 11.52 11.65
CA VAL A 23 -8.65 11.11 12.85
C VAL A 23 -9.56 9.94 12.52
N VAL A 24 -9.34 8.81 13.17
CA VAL A 24 -10.11 7.58 12.96
C VAL A 24 -10.76 7.16 14.26
N ARG A 25 -12.09 7.02 14.23
CA ARG A 25 -12.89 6.57 15.38
C ARG A 25 -13.14 5.07 15.27
N ASN A 26 -12.92 4.35 16.37
CA ASN A 26 -13.20 2.92 16.52
C ASN A 26 -12.59 2.08 15.37
N GLY A 27 -11.48 2.53 14.79
CA GLY A 27 -10.72 1.84 13.73
C GLY A 27 -11.39 1.73 12.36
N ARG A 28 -12.60 2.27 12.21
CA ARG A 28 -13.40 2.12 10.97
C ARG A 28 -14.04 3.42 10.48
N GLU A 29 -14.39 4.32 11.37
CA GLU A 29 -14.99 5.60 11.02
C GLU A 29 -13.89 6.65 10.80
N VAL A 30 -13.67 7.03 9.54
CA VAL A 30 -12.73 8.09 9.18
C VAL A 30 -13.41 9.43 9.37
N ARG A 31 -12.94 10.20 10.37
CA ARG A 31 -13.44 11.54 10.68
C ARG A 31 -12.76 12.60 9.83
N SER A 32 -11.50 12.36 9.48
CA SER A 32 -10.70 13.16 8.57
C SER A 32 -9.57 12.33 7.97
N ASN A 33 -9.07 12.73 6.79
CA ASN A 33 -7.90 12.11 6.17
C ASN A 33 -7.23 13.11 5.22
N ILE A 34 -6.29 13.88 5.76
CA ILE A 34 -5.57 14.92 5.04
C ILE A 34 -4.28 14.34 4.47
N ILE A 35 -4.05 14.55 3.18
CA ILE A 35 -2.88 14.02 2.47
C ILE A 35 -2.20 15.16 1.70
N SER A 36 -0.94 15.43 2.01
CA SER A 36 -0.08 16.34 1.27
C SER A 36 0.93 15.51 0.47
N SER A 37 0.60 15.24 -0.81
CA SER A 37 1.45 14.43 -1.69
C SER A 37 2.58 15.26 -2.31
N GLN A 38 3.74 14.63 -2.44
CA GLN A 38 4.94 15.19 -3.06
C GLN A 38 5.13 14.68 -4.51
N ILE A 39 4.13 13.98 -5.09
CA ILE A 39 4.21 13.39 -6.44
C ILE A 39 4.65 14.43 -7.47
N ASP A 40 4.09 15.65 -7.45
CA ASP A 40 4.43 16.68 -8.43
C ASP A 40 5.89 17.13 -8.33
N LEU A 41 6.44 17.16 -7.12
CA LEU A 41 7.85 17.45 -6.89
C LEU A 41 8.73 16.31 -7.43
N HIS A 42 8.38 15.08 -7.09
CA HIS A 42 9.17 13.90 -7.47
C HIS A 42 9.08 13.55 -8.96
N LYS A 43 8.03 13.98 -9.67
CA LYS A 43 7.96 13.92 -11.15
C LYS A 43 9.14 14.61 -11.83
N LEU A 44 9.65 15.71 -11.26
CA LEU A 44 10.80 16.45 -11.81
C LEU A 44 12.08 15.61 -11.81
N TYR A 45 12.19 14.64 -10.90
CA TYR A 45 13.35 13.75 -10.74
C TYR A 45 13.11 12.37 -11.34
N GLY A 46 11.90 12.09 -11.84
CA GLY A 46 11.52 10.81 -12.37
C GLY A 46 11.32 9.70 -11.33
N GLY A 47 11.12 10.06 -10.07
CA GLY A 47 10.86 9.16 -8.95
C GLY A 47 11.24 9.80 -7.61
N VAL A 48 10.95 9.11 -6.51
CA VAL A 48 11.17 9.62 -5.15
C VAL A 48 12.65 9.81 -4.86
N VAL A 49 13.00 10.98 -4.31
CA VAL A 49 14.34 11.33 -3.81
C VAL A 49 14.28 11.42 -2.29
N PRO A 50 14.87 10.47 -1.54
CA PRO A 50 14.66 10.32 -0.10
C PRO A 50 14.94 11.56 0.74
N GLU A 51 16.04 12.28 0.44
CA GLU A 51 16.41 13.48 1.19
C GLU A 51 15.44 14.65 0.95
N ILE A 52 14.95 14.79 -0.28
CA ILE A 52 13.95 15.81 -0.64
C ILE A 52 12.62 15.47 0.08
N ALA A 53 12.21 14.20 0.05
CA ALA A 53 11.02 13.75 0.73
C ALA A 53 11.06 14.08 2.23
N SER A 54 12.16 13.73 2.91
CA SER A 54 12.33 14.01 4.34
C SER A 54 12.18 15.48 4.69
N ARG A 55 12.81 16.35 3.94
CA ARG A 55 12.72 17.82 4.15
C ARG A 55 11.30 18.33 3.95
N LYS A 56 10.59 17.78 2.96
CA LYS A 56 9.23 18.21 2.65
C LYS A 56 8.22 17.79 3.72
N HIS A 57 8.43 16.66 4.36
CA HIS A 57 7.61 16.25 5.52
C HIS A 57 7.69 17.27 6.66
N ILE A 58 8.90 17.77 6.98
CA ILE A 58 9.10 18.77 8.04
C ILE A 58 8.28 20.04 7.76
N GLU A 59 8.19 20.45 6.51
CA GLU A 59 7.44 21.65 6.13
C GLU A 59 5.92 21.49 6.26
N LYS A 60 5.41 20.23 6.20
CA LYS A 60 3.99 19.97 6.05
C LYS A 60 3.32 19.31 7.26
N ILE A 61 4.09 18.64 8.11
CA ILE A 61 3.52 17.75 9.13
C ILE A 61 2.56 18.46 10.08
N ASN A 62 2.92 19.63 10.59
CA ASN A 62 2.05 20.38 11.52
C ASN A 62 0.78 20.84 10.81
N GLN A 63 0.89 21.33 9.58
CA GLN A 63 -0.26 21.79 8.81
C GLN A 63 -1.27 20.65 8.57
N VAL A 64 -0.82 19.46 8.16
CA VAL A 64 -1.75 18.35 7.91
C VAL A 64 -2.39 17.82 9.18
N ILE A 65 -1.69 17.89 10.34
CA ILE A 65 -2.26 17.52 11.65
C ILE A 65 -3.33 18.52 12.08
N GLU A 66 -3.06 19.82 11.98
CA GLU A 66 -4.03 20.89 12.29
C GLU A 66 -5.28 20.79 11.42
N GLU A 67 -5.10 20.58 10.11
CA GLU A 67 -6.20 20.38 9.17
C GLU A 67 -7.01 19.11 9.49
N ALA A 68 -6.35 18.01 9.85
CA ALA A 68 -7.03 16.75 10.20
C ALA A 68 -7.89 16.90 11.47
N LEU A 69 -7.40 17.56 12.49
CA LEU A 69 -8.17 17.85 13.70
C LEU A 69 -9.34 18.78 13.40
N SER A 70 -9.11 19.83 12.62
CA SER A 70 -10.15 20.81 12.24
C SER A 70 -11.26 20.15 11.42
N GLU A 71 -10.92 19.33 10.39
CA GLU A 71 -11.89 18.61 9.56
C GLU A 71 -12.70 17.61 10.39
N ALA A 72 -12.05 16.91 11.32
CA ALA A 72 -12.71 15.99 12.23
C ALA A 72 -13.62 16.68 13.26
N GLY A 73 -13.52 18.00 13.40
CA GLY A 73 -14.23 18.78 14.43
C GLY A 73 -13.84 18.35 15.85
N THR A 74 -12.55 18.06 16.07
CA THR A 74 -12.02 17.57 17.35
C THR A 74 -10.74 18.30 17.74
N THR A 75 -10.32 18.14 18.98
CA THR A 75 -9.09 18.70 19.53
C THR A 75 -8.17 17.60 20.04
N LEU A 76 -6.91 17.94 20.30
CA LEU A 76 -5.95 16.97 20.88
C LEU A 76 -6.39 16.45 22.26
N ASP A 77 -7.27 17.16 22.98
CA ASP A 77 -7.77 16.71 24.28
C ASP A 77 -8.82 15.59 24.17
N GLU A 78 -9.34 15.37 22.96
CA GLU A 78 -10.34 14.33 22.67
C GLU A 78 -9.74 13.13 21.94
N ILE A 79 -8.41 13.10 21.78
CA ILE A 79 -7.66 12.00 21.18
C ILE A 79 -7.23 11.02 22.28
N ASP A 80 -7.52 9.73 22.08
CA ASP A 80 -7.20 8.66 23.03
C ASP A 80 -5.82 8.04 22.82
N ALA A 81 -5.27 8.08 21.60
CA ALA A 81 -3.92 7.62 21.29
C ALA A 81 -3.40 8.20 19.97
N ILE A 82 -2.07 8.23 19.82
CA ILE A 82 -1.39 8.60 18.57
C ILE A 82 -0.90 7.34 17.88
N GLY A 83 -1.36 7.12 16.64
CA GLY A 83 -0.84 6.10 15.74
C GLY A 83 0.21 6.68 14.80
N VAL A 84 1.34 6.02 14.59
CA VAL A 84 2.36 6.51 13.66
C VAL A 84 3.05 5.39 12.94
N THR A 85 3.28 5.55 11.64
CA THR A 85 4.11 4.64 10.88
C THR A 85 5.57 4.78 11.30
N TYR A 86 6.17 3.67 11.78
CA TYR A 86 7.58 3.65 12.15
C TYR A 86 8.45 2.78 11.23
N GLY A 87 7.83 2.09 10.28
CA GLY A 87 8.47 1.26 9.27
C GLY A 87 7.51 0.29 8.55
N PRO A 88 7.95 -0.30 7.44
CA PRO A 88 9.12 0.11 6.64
C PRO A 88 8.93 1.43 5.90
N GLY A 89 10.03 2.01 5.39
CA GLY A 89 9.99 3.25 4.62
C GLY A 89 11.33 3.98 4.55
N LEU A 90 11.32 5.20 4.07
CA LEU A 90 12.50 6.07 4.01
C LEU A 90 12.84 6.57 5.42
N VAL A 91 14.04 6.27 5.90
CA VAL A 91 14.42 6.54 7.31
C VAL A 91 14.21 8.00 7.71
N GLY A 92 14.64 8.96 6.89
CA GLY A 92 14.49 10.38 7.19
C GLY A 92 13.03 10.86 7.18
N ALA A 93 12.20 10.28 6.32
CA ALA A 93 10.77 10.56 6.25
C ALA A 93 10.03 9.97 7.48
N LEU A 94 10.27 8.71 7.82
CA LEU A 94 9.75 8.06 9.03
C LEU A 94 10.10 8.82 10.31
N LEU A 95 11.35 9.30 10.42
CA LEU A 95 11.81 10.05 11.60
C LEU A 95 10.98 11.32 11.85
N VAL A 96 10.51 11.99 10.81
CA VAL A 96 9.67 13.18 10.95
C VAL A 96 8.34 12.84 11.63
N GLY A 97 7.62 11.84 11.11
CA GLY A 97 6.35 11.40 11.70
C GLY A 97 6.52 10.84 13.11
N VAL A 98 7.54 10.02 13.34
CA VAL A 98 7.81 9.43 14.67
C VAL A 98 8.17 10.51 15.69
N ALA A 99 8.97 11.52 15.33
CA ALA A 99 9.31 12.61 16.24
C ALA A 99 8.08 13.44 16.63
N GLU A 100 7.25 13.78 15.66
CA GLU A 100 6.03 14.54 15.89
C GLU A 100 5.02 13.77 16.73
N ALA A 101 4.78 12.50 16.40
CA ALA A 101 3.89 11.63 17.17
C ALA A 101 4.33 11.49 18.64
N LYS A 102 5.63 11.35 18.88
CA LYS A 102 6.19 11.30 20.24
C LYS A 102 5.99 12.60 20.99
N ALA A 103 6.22 13.75 20.32
CA ALA A 103 6.05 15.05 20.93
C ALA A 103 4.60 15.30 21.38
N ILE A 104 3.63 14.97 20.51
CA ILE A 104 2.20 15.12 20.83
C ILE A 104 1.80 14.14 21.95
N ALA A 105 2.16 12.87 21.84
CA ALA A 105 1.82 11.85 22.84
C ALA A 105 2.39 12.19 24.21
N TRP A 106 3.63 12.70 24.27
CA TRP A 106 4.26 13.14 25.51
C TRP A 106 3.60 14.37 26.09
N ALA A 107 3.30 15.38 25.27
CA ALA A 107 2.69 16.63 25.73
C ALA A 107 1.26 16.44 26.26
N LYS A 108 0.54 15.45 25.74
CA LYS A 108 -0.85 15.15 26.11
C LYS A 108 -0.99 13.99 27.10
N ASP A 109 0.11 13.33 27.45
CA ASP A 109 0.15 12.13 28.31
C ASP A 109 -0.81 11.04 27.82
N ILE A 110 -0.79 10.79 26.50
CA ILE A 110 -1.62 9.78 25.83
C ILE A 110 -0.75 8.70 25.18
N PRO A 111 -1.26 7.47 25.01
CA PRO A 111 -0.52 6.37 24.42
C PRO A 111 0.00 6.65 23.01
N LEU A 112 1.23 6.22 22.75
CA LEU A 112 1.84 6.14 21.43
C LEU A 112 1.74 4.71 20.90
N VAL A 113 1.34 4.55 19.65
CA VAL A 113 1.21 3.25 18.97
C VAL A 113 1.99 3.28 17.67
N GLY A 114 3.12 2.58 17.63
CA GLY A 114 3.87 2.35 16.38
C GLY A 114 3.12 1.37 15.49
N VAL A 115 2.96 1.73 14.22
CA VAL A 115 2.25 0.94 13.22
C VAL A 115 3.19 0.55 12.09
N HIS A 116 3.11 -0.69 11.65
CA HIS A 116 3.80 -1.16 10.46
C HIS A 116 3.05 -0.69 9.21
N HIS A 117 3.74 -0.07 8.25
CA HIS A 117 3.13 0.51 7.05
C HIS A 117 2.26 -0.51 6.26
N ILE A 118 2.73 -1.75 6.10
CA ILE A 118 1.97 -2.80 5.40
C ILE A 118 0.73 -3.24 6.19
N GLU A 119 0.78 -3.22 7.52
CA GLU A 119 -0.42 -3.44 8.36
C GLU A 119 -1.46 -2.35 8.11
N GLY A 120 -1.01 -1.10 7.93
CA GLY A 120 -1.86 0.00 7.51
C GLY A 120 -2.60 -0.32 6.21
N HIS A 121 -1.88 -0.68 5.16
CA HIS A 121 -2.50 -1.05 3.88
C HIS A 121 -3.54 -2.17 4.01
N ILE A 122 -3.25 -3.23 4.78
CA ILE A 122 -4.22 -4.30 5.03
C ILE A 122 -5.46 -3.73 5.74
N SER A 123 -5.25 -2.90 6.76
CA SER A 123 -6.29 -2.33 7.62
C SER A 123 -7.17 -1.30 6.90
N ALA A 124 -6.71 -0.72 5.77
CA ALA A 124 -7.52 0.12 4.91
C ALA A 124 -8.83 -0.56 4.47
N ASN A 125 -8.82 -1.89 4.33
CA ASN A 125 -10.04 -2.65 4.00
C ASN A 125 -11.09 -2.59 5.12
N TYR A 126 -10.70 -2.45 6.38
CA TYR A 126 -11.66 -2.39 7.50
C TYR A 126 -12.50 -1.11 7.49
N ILE A 127 -11.99 -0.04 6.88
CA ILE A 127 -12.66 1.27 6.82
C ILE A 127 -13.98 1.15 6.02
N GLU A 128 -13.94 0.50 4.87
CA GLU A 128 -15.09 0.43 3.95
C GLU A 128 -15.88 -0.88 4.06
N HIS A 129 -15.33 -1.88 4.74
CA HIS A 129 -15.94 -3.21 4.85
C HIS A 129 -16.18 -3.58 6.32
N PRO A 130 -17.29 -3.14 6.92
CA PRO A 130 -17.59 -3.43 8.33
C PRO A 130 -17.72 -4.92 8.64
N ASP A 131 -18.02 -5.73 7.62
CA ASP A 131 -18.14 -7.18 7.73
C ASP A 131 -16.83 -7.94 7.50
N LEU A 132 -15.75 -7.24 7.13
CA LEU A 132 -14.45 -7.88 7.01
C LEU A 132 -13.82 -8.07 8.39
N GLU A 133 -13.66 -9.34 8.75
CA GLU A 133 -12.95 -9.78 9.96
C GLU A 133 -11.97 -10.90 9.60
N PRO A 134 -10.86 -11.04 10.31
CA PRO A 134 -9.98 -12.20 10.15
C PRO A 134 -10.73 -13.53 10.44
N PRO A 135 -10.28 -14.67 9.87
CA PRO A 135 -9.15 -14.80 8.98
C PRO A 135 -9.49 -14.50 7.50
N PHE A 136 -8.51 -14.00 6.76
CA PHE A 136 -8.56 -13.81 5.31
C PHE A 136 -7.15 -13.77 4.70
N VAL A 137 -7.06 -13.91 3.37
CA VAL A 137 -5.81 -13.66 2.65
C VAL A 137 -5.86 -12.27 2.01
N CYS A 138 -4.76 -11.55 2.07
CA CYS A 138 -4.59 -10.22 1.47
C CYS A 138 -3.37 -10.18 0.55
N LEU A 139 -3.57 -9.72 -0.68
CA LEU A 139 -2.49 -9.32 -1.57
C LEU A 139 -2.20 -7.85 -1.35
N VAL A 140 -1.05 -7.53 -0.79
CA VAL A 140 -0.56 -6.15 -0.67
C VAL A 140 0.42 -5.90 -1.80
N ALA A 141 0.06 -5.02 -2.73
CA ALA A 141 0.90 -4.66 -3.87
C ALA A 141 0.99 -3.13 -4.01
N SER A 142 2.20 -2.59 -3.86
CA SER A 142 2.50 -1.16 -3.89
C SER A 142 3.75 -0.86 -4.73
N GLY A 143 4.23 0.38 -4.69
CA GLY A 143 5.47 0.79 -5.34
C GLY A 143 6.70 0.06 -4.80
N GLY A 144 6.77 -0.18 -3.49
CA GLY A 144 7.92 -0.82 -2.84
C GLY A 144 7.70 -2.25 -2.38
N HIS A 145 6.47 -2.74 -2.33
CA HIS A 145 6.15 -4.03 -1.72
C HIS A 145 5.20 -4.85 -2.59
N THR A 146 5.43 -6.18 -2.61
CA THR A 146 4.46 -7.15 -3.10
C THR A 146 4.50 -8.34 -2.16
N HIS A 147 3.46 -8.45 -1.32
CA HIS A 147 3.31 -9.47 -0.30
C HIS A 147 1.96 -10.17 -0.42
N LEU A 148 1.96 -11.47 -0.25
CA LEU A 148 0.74 -12.26 -0.03
C LEU A 148 0.72 -12.65 1.46
N VAL A 149 -0.31 -12.23 2.17
CA VAL A 149 -0.39 -12.28 3.63
C VAL A 149 -1.64 -13.02 4.07
N CYS A 150 -1.51 -13.98 4.97
CA CYS A 150 -2.62 -14.52 5.73
C CYS A 150 -2.80 -13.67 6.99
N VAL A 151 -3.94 -13.01 7.10
CA VAL A 151 -4.36 -12.29 8.30
C VAL A 151 -5.12 -13.27 9.17
N LYS A 152 -4.49 -13.76 10.26
CA LYS A 152 -5.07 -14.77 11.15
C LYS A 152 -6.04 -14.17 12.17
N GLU A 153 -5.62 -13.08 12.76
CA GLU A 153 -6.34 -12.26 13.72
C GLU A 153 -5.94 -10.79 13.48
N TYR A 154 -6.60 -9.85 14.11
CA TYR A 154 -6.15 -8.46 14.10
C TYR A 154 -4.73 -8.38 14.69
N GLY A 155 -3.81 -7.74 13.97
CA GLY A 155 -2.40 -7.62 14.37
C GLY A 155 -1.57 -8.91 14.22
N LYS A 156 -2.11 -10.02 13.70
CA LYS A 156 -1.39 -11.29 13.51
C LYS A 156 -1.33 -11.71 12.04
N TYR A 157 -0.16 -11.63 11.49
CA TYR A 157 0.10 -11.81 10.07
C TYR A 157 1.07 -12.98 9.81
N GLU A 158 0.85 -13.70 8.72
CA GLU A 158 1.77 -14.69 8.19
C GLU A 158 2.04 -14.37 6.71
N ILE A 159 3.30 -14.15 6.36
CA ILE A 159 3.68 -13.94 4.97
C ILE A 159 3.69 -15.30 4.26
N LEU A 160 2.80 -15.48 3.29
CA LEU A 160 2.71 -16.66 2.44
C LEU A 160 3.68 -16.58 1.27
N GLY A 161 3.86 -15.39 0.72
CA GLY A 161 4.75 -15.12 -0.41
C GLY A 161 5.11 -13.64 -0.47
N ARG A 162 6.22 -13.33 -1.13
CA ARG A 162 6.69 -11.96 -1.36
C ARG A 162 7.47 -11.86 -2.66
N THR A 163 7.66 -10.64 -3.16
CA THR A 163 8.57 -10.47 -4.29
C THR A 163 10.01 -10.77 -3.91
N ARG A 164 10.74 -11.38 -4.83
CA ARG A 164 12.17 -11.68 -4.70
C ARG A 164 13.06 -10.61 -5.31
N ASP A 165 12.46 -9.70 -6.07
CA ASP A 165 13.15 -8.64 -6.79
C ASP A 165 12.29 -7.36 -6.84
N ASP A 166 12.03 -6.78 -8.01
CA ASP A 166 11.19 -5.59 -8.16
C ASP A 166 9.78 -5.84 -7.59
N ALA A 167 9.21 -4.85 -6.90
CA ALA A 167 7.80 -4.86 -6.58
C ALA A 167 6.95 -4.66 -7.84
N ALA A 168 5.67 -5.08 -7.80
CA ALA A 168 4.78 -4.93 -8.94
C ALA A 168 4.66 -3.46 -9.38
N GLY A 169 4.44 -2.53 -8.45
CA GLY A 169 4.35 -1.10 -8.76
C GLY A 169 5.64 -0.53 -9.32
N GLU A 170 6.80 -0.94 -8.80
CA GLU A 170 8.10 -0.57 -9.33
C GLU A 170 8.28 -1.04 -10.79
N ALA A 171 7.82 -2.24 -11.12
CA ALA A 171 7.84 -2.75 -12.49
C ALA A 171 6.96 -1.89 -13.42
N TYR A 172 5.76 -1.49 -12.97
CA TYR A 172 4.91 -0.53 -13.70
C TYR A 172 5.62 0.80 -13.95
N ASP A 173 6.26 1.39 -12.94
CA ASP A 173 6.97 2.67 -13.07
C ASP A 173 8.15 2.59 -14.05
N LYS A 174 8.92 1.49 -13.98
CA LYS A 174 10.05 1.26 -14.87
C LYS A 174 9.63 1.09 -16.32
N VAL A 175 8.56 0.31 -16.57
CA VAL A 175 8.01 0.12 -17.94
C VAL A 175 7.39 1.41 -18.46
N ALA A 176 6.61 2.13 -17.66
CA ALA A 176 6.04 3.43 -18.05
C ALA A 176 7.12 4.43 -18.47
N ARG A 177 8.22 4.49 -17.72
CA ARG A 177 9.37 5.34 -18.07
C ARG A 177 10.00 4.92 -19.40
N ALA A 178 10.14 3.62 -19.64
CA ALA A 178 10.75 3.10 -20.87
C ALA A 178 9.94 3.43 -22.13
N ILE A 179 8.62 3.55 -22.02
CA ILE A 179 7.73 3.92 -23.14
C ILE A 179 7.35 5.42 -23.11
N GLY A 180 8.03 6.24 -22.29
CA GLY A 180 7.88 7.69 -22.30
C GLY A 180 6.66 8.23 -21.55
N LEU A 181 5.98 7.43 -20.73
CA LEU A 181 4.82 7.89 -19.96
C LEU A 181 5.20 8.65 -18.67
N GLY A 182 6.44 8.47 -18.18
CA GLY A 182 6.92 9.12 -16.95
C GLY A 182 6.33 8.55 -15.66
N TYR A 183 6.44 9.31 -14.58
CA TYR A 183 6.02 8.93 -13.21
C TYR A 183 4.72 9.66 -12.77
N PRO A 184 3.84 9.08 -11.93
CA PRO A 184 3.76 7.65 -11.60
C PRO A 184 3.31 6.80 -12.79
N GLY A 185 3.88 5.59 -12.93
CA GLY A 185 3.67 4.74 -14.09
C GLY A 185 2.40 3.92 -14.06
N GLY A 186 2.04 3.38 -12.89
CA GLY A 186 0.90 2.48 -12.73
C GLY A 186 -0.40 3.01 -13.34
N PRO A 187 -0.90 4.19 -12.93
CA PRO A 187 -2.15 4.77 -13.47
C PRO A 187 -2.09 5.08 -14.97
N LYS A 188 -0.90 5.40 -15.48
CA LYS A 188 -0.73 5.74 -16.90
C LYS A 188 -0.75 4.49 -17.78
N ILE A 189 -0.10 3.42 -17.33
CA ILE A 189 -0.18 2.11 -18.01
C ILE A 189 -1.59 1.58 -17.96
N ASP A 190 -2.26 1.59 -16.79
CA ASP A 190 -3.63 1.13 -16.66
C ASP A 190 -4.61 1.86 -17.61
N ARG A 191 -4.38 3.16 -17.81
CA ARG A 191 -5.21 3.96 -18.73
C ARG A 191 -5.00 3.56 -20.18
N ILE A 192 -3.76 3.53 -20.67
CA ILE A 192 -3.51 3.23 -22.10
C ILE A 192 -3.70 1.76 -22.44
N ALA A 193 -3.53 0.85 -21.49
CA ALA A 193 -3.76 -0.58 -21.67
C ALA A 193 -5.21 -0.91 -22.06
N LYS A 194 -6.16 -0.05 -21.72
CA LYS A 194 -7.58 -0.21 -22.12
C LYS A 194 -7.82 -0.07 -23.62
N GLU A 195 -6.91 0.60 -24.32
CA GLU A 195 -6.98 0.85 -25.76
C GLU A 195 -6.18 -0.21 -26.55
N GLY A 196 -5.36 -1.03 -25.87
CA GLY A 196 -4.48 -2.00 -26.47
C GLY A 196 -5.00 -3.43 -26.45
N ASN A 197 -4.39 -4.28 -27.29
CA ASN A 197 -4.63 -5.72 -27.32
C ASN A 197 -3.72 -6.42 -26.28
N PRO A 198 -4.26 -7.06 -25.24
CA PRO A 198 -3.46 -7.76 -24.21
C PRO A 198 -2.76 -9.03 -24.72
N ASP A 199 -3.08 -9.51 -25.93
CA ASP A 199 -2.50 -10.67 -26.57
C ASP A 199 -1.52 -10.33 -27.71
N ALA A 200 -1.26 -9.05 -27.96
CA ALA A 200 -0.38 -8.61 -29.04
C ALA A 200 1.08 -9.05 -28.83
N ILE A 201 1.55 -9.06 -27.57
CA ILE A 201 2.92 -9.43 -27.23
C ILE A 201 2.90 -10.49 -26.12
N GLN A 202 3.55 -11.63 -26.36
CA GLN A 202 3.66 -12.70 -25.38
C GLN A 202 4.87 -12.46 -24.47
N PHE A 203 4.64 -11.88 -23.30
CA PHE A 203 5.68 -11.72 -22.29
C PHE A 203 5.81 -12.97 -21.40
N PRO A 204 7.04 -13.30 -20.93
CA PRO A 204 7.25 -14.43 -20.05
C PRO A 204 6.61 -14.17 -18.68
N LYS A 205 5.98 -15.21 -18.13
CA LYS A 205 5.49 -15.20 -16.74
C LYS A 205 6.60 -15.74 -15.84
N ALA A 206 7.09 -14.92 -14.93
CA ALA A 206 8.11 -15.38 -14.01
C ALA A 206 7.55 -16.45 -13.06
N LYS A 207 8.24 -17.59 -13.01
CA LYS A 207 8.00 -18.63 -12.00
C LYS A 207 9.18 -18.60 -11.02
N VAL A 208 8.89 -18.50 -9.74
CA VAL A 208 9.91 -18.68 -8.69
C VAL A 208 9.90 -20.16 -8.34
N ASN A 209 10.99 -20.88 -8.67
CA ASN A 209 11.01 -22.34 -8.61
C ASN A 209 11.08 -22.89 -7.17
N ASP A 210 11.62 -22.11 -6.22
CA ASP A 210 11.92 -22.57 -4.86
C ASP A 210 10.82 -22.27 -3.83
N THR A 211 9.76 -21.56 -4.24
CA THR A 211 8.65 -21.16 -3.36
C THR A 211 7.32 -21.19 -4.10
N GLU A 212 6.27 -21.55 -3.38
CA GLU A 212 4.95 -21.81 -4.01
C GLU A 212 4.20 -20.52 -4.38
N TYR A 213 4.44 -19.40 -3.65
CA TYR A 213 3.63 -18.17 -3.74
C TYR A 213 4.43 -16.89 -3.93
N ASP A 214 5.75 -16.96 -4.02
CA ASP A 214 6.58 -15.78 -4.24
C ASP A 214 6.39 -15.20 -5.64
N PHE A 215 6.73 -13.92 -5.76
CA PHE A 215 6.64 -13.15 -6.99
C PHE A 215 8.02 -12.76 -7.51
N SER A 216 8.09 -12.48 -8.81
CA SER A 216 9.26 -11.87 -9.46
C SER A 216 8.79 -11.06 -10.65
N PHE A 217 9.26 -9.83 -10.79
CA PHE A 217 8.89 -8.93 -11.89
C PHE A 217 10.10 -8.38 -12.66
N SER A 218 11.33 -8.58 -12.17
CA SER A 218 12.54 -8.10 -12.84
C SER A 218 12.76 -8.75 -14.22
N GLY A 219 12.44 -10.05 -14.34
CA GLY A 219 12.51 -10.77 -15.61
C GLY A 219 11.48 -10.26 -16.63
N LEU A 220 10.26 -9.96 -16.20
CA LEU A 220 9.22 -9.38 -17.03
C LEU A 220 9.60 -7.98 -17.52
N LYS A 221 10.10 -7.12 -16.62
CA LYS A 221 10.64 -5.81 -16.99
C LYS A 221 11.74 -5.92 -18.04
N SER A 222 12.69 -6.82 -17.83
CA SER A 222 13.80 -7.04 -18.77
C SER A 222 13.29 -7.50 -20.13
N ALA A 223 12.29 -8.38 -20.18
CA ALA A 223 11.66 -8.82 -21.44
C ALA A 223 11.01 -7.65 -22.20
N VAL A 224 10.31 -6.76 -21.49
CA VAL A 224 9.72 -5.55 -22.09
C VAL A 224 10.81 -4.63 -22.66
N LEU A 225 11.87 -4.36 -21.90
CA LEU A 225 12.99 -3.53 -22.38
C LEU A 225 13.69 -4.13 -23.58
N ASN A 226 13.90 -5.46 -23.60
CA ASN A 226 14.48 -6.18 -24.74
C ASN A 226 13.59 -6.11 -25.97
N TYR A 227 12.26 -6.22 -25.81
CA TYR A 227 11.31 -6.06 -26.91
C TYR A 227 11.41 -4.66 -27.52
N ILE A 228 11.36 -3.60 -26.70
CA ILE A 228 11.48 -2.21 -27.13
C ILE A 228 12.81 -1.99 -27.91
N ASN A 229 13.91 -2.48 -27.34
CA ASN A 229 15.23 -2.35 -27.98
C ASN A 229 15.31 -3.16 -29.29
N GLY A 230 14.70 -4.35 -29.33
CA GLY A 230 14.61 -5.16 -30.55
C GLY A 230 13.89 -4.44 -31.68
N CYS A 231 12.75 -3.81 -31.42
CA CYS A 231 12.03 -2.99 -32.39
C CYS A 231 12.90 -1.83 -32.88
N LYS A 232 13.55 -1.09 -31.96
CA LYS A 232 14.44 0.01 -32.32
C LYS A 232 15.60 -0.43 -33.25
N MET A 233 16.22 -1.55 -32.93
CA MET A 233 17.35 -2.07 -33.73
C MET A 233 16.93 -2.50 -35.14
N LYS A 234 15.70 -2.96 -35.31
CA LYS A 234 15.14 -3.35 -36.61
C LYS A 234 14.50 -2.20 -37.38
N GLY A 235 14.40 -0.99 -36.77
CA GLY A 235 13.64 0.13 -37.31
C GLY A 235 12.14 -0.09 -37.34
N GLU A 236 11.64 -1.02 -36.53
CA GLU A 236 10.22 -1.30 -36.35
C GLU A 236 9.62 -0.40 -35.29
N THR A 237 8.35 -0.08 -35.43
CA THR A 237 7.54 0.62 -34.40
C THR A 237 6.69 -0.41 -33.65
N PHE A 238 6.32 -0.09 -32.44
CA PHE A 238 5.33 -0.85 -31.65
C PHE A 238 4.22 0.09 -31.16
N ASP A 239 3.04 -0.45 -30.94
CA ASP A 239 1.96 0.29 -30.31
C ASP A 239 2.18 0.32 -28.77
N PRO A 240 2.32 1.50 -28.14
CA PRO A 240 2.46 1.61 -26.70
C PRO A 240 1.24 1.06 -25.92
N ALA A 241 0.03 1.12 -26.50
CA ALA A 241 -1.17 0.58 -25.88
C ALA A 241 -1.14 -0.95 -25.83
N ASP A 242 -0.77 -1.59 -26.93
CA ASP A 242 -0.60 -3.05 -27.01
C ASP A 242 0.48 -3.56 -26.07
N LEU A 243 1.60 -2.85 -25.99
CA LEU A 243 2.68 -3.17 -25.06
C LEU A 243 2.23 -3.05 -23.62
N ALA A 244 1.54 -1.95 -23.28
CA ALA A 244 1.02 -1.73 -21.93
C ALA A 244 -0.03 -2.78 -21.53
N ALA A 245 -0.95 -3.12 -22.45
CA ALA A 245 -1.97 -4.15 -22.24
C ALA A 245 -1.36 -5.54 -22.01
N SER A 246 -0.39 -5.92 -22.87
CA SER A 246 0.29 -7.21 -22.76
C SER A 246 1.15 -7.33 -21.50
N PHE A 247 1.85 -6.24 -21.13
CA PHE A 247 2.61 -6.16 -19.88
C PHE A 247 1.69 -6.27 -18.65
N GLN A 248 0.62 -5.47 -18.60
CA GLN A 248 -0.35 -5.48 -17.53
C GLN A 248 -1.00 -6.86 -17.33
N LYS A 249 -1.39 -7.51 -18.44
CA LYS A 249 -1.90 -8.88 -18.42
C LYS A 249 -0.93 -9.84 -17.76
N ALA A 250 0.36 -9.80 -18.14
CA ALA A 250 1.37 -10.69 -17.57
C ALA A 250 1.56 -10.46 -16.04
N VAL A 251 1.56 -9.20 -15.59
CA VAL A 251 1.62 -8.87 -14.13
C VAL A 251 0.39 -9.41 -13.41
N VAL A 252 -0.81 -9.10 -13.91
CA VAL A 252 -2.09 -9.47 -13.26
C VAL A 252 -2.23 -10.99 -13.17
N GLU A 253 -1.89 -11.73 -14.23
CA GLU A 253 -1.95 -13.19 -14.20
C GLU A 253 -1.04 -13.82 -13.14
N VAL A 254 0.16 -13.27 -12.92
CA VAL A 254 1.07 -13.74 -11.86
C VAL A 254 0.50 -13.41 -10.47
N LEU A 255 0.04 -12.18 -10.26
CA LEU A 255 -0.54 -11.74 -8.99
C LEU A 255 -1.77 -12.59 -8.62
N VAL A 256 -2.73 -12.72 -9.54
CA VAL A 256 -3.97 -13.47 -9.30
C VAL A 256 -3.69 -14.97 -9.15
N GLY A 257 -2.84 -15.53 -10.02
CA GLY A 257 -2.53 -16.96 -10.01
C GLY A 257 -1.94 -17.44 -8.68
N ASN A 258 -0.93 -16.73 -8.16
CA ASN A 258 -0.30 -17.08 -6.89
C ASN A 258 -1.26 -16.85 -5.71
N SER A 259 -2.00 -15.75 -5.73
CA SER A 259 -2.97 -15.38 -4.71
C SER A 259 -4.07 -16.43 -4.57
N MET A 260 -4.65 -16.86 -5.69
CA MET A 260 -5.74 -17.84 -5.66
C MET A 260 -5.27 -19.23 -5.22
N ARG A 261 -4.08 -19.68 -5.68
CA ARG A 261 -3.51 -20.96 -5.20
C ARG A 261 -3.32 -20.97 -3.68
N ALA A 262 -2.80 -19.87 -3.11
CA ALA A 262 -2.61 -19.76 -1.67
C ALA A 262 -3.95 -19.76 -0.91
N ALA A 263 -4.92 -18.96 -1.37
CA ALA A 263 -6.22 -18.85 -0.72
C ALA A 263 -6.99 -20.19 -0.76
N GLU A 264 -6.96 -20.92 -1.88
CA GLU A 264 -7.55 -22.25 -2.04
C GLU A 264 -6.91 -23.28 -1.11
N LYS A 265 -5.57 -23.33 -1.06
CA LYS A 265 -4.84 -24.28 -0.22
C LYS A 265 -5.13 -24.07 1.28
N LEU A 266 -5.35 -22.82 1.68
CA LEU A 266 -5.73 -22.46 3.05
C LEU A 266 -7.25 -22.57 3.31
N GLY A 267 -8.05 -22.91 2.32
CA GLY A 267 -9.52 -23.00 2.45
C GLY A 267 -10.20 -21.67 2.78
N MET A 268 -9.58 -20.55 2.41
CA MET A 268 -10.08 -19.21 2.73
C MET A 268 -11.36 -18.89 1.97
N LYS A 269 -12.27 -18.18 2.63
CA LYS A 269 -13.55 -17.71 2.05
C LYS A 269 -13.58 -16.21 1.80
N LYS A 270 -12.57 -15.49 2.28
CA LYS A 270 -12.42 -14.05 2.15
C LYS A 270 -11.05 -13.74 1.57
N PHE A 271 -11.03 -12.86 0.58
CA PHE A 271 -9.80 -12.39 -0.07
C PHE A 271 -9.83 -10.87 -0.19
N ALA A 272 -8.73 -10.20 0.15
CA ALA A 272 -8.59 -8.77 0.05
C ALA A 272 -7.41 -8.37 -0.83
N ILE A 273 -7.46 -7.17 -1.42
CA ILE A 273 -6.31 -6.52 -2.05
C ILE A 273 -6.03 -5.20 -1.34
N ALA A 274 -4.78 -4.75 -1.34
CA ALA A 274 -4.34 -3.52 -0.70
C ALA A 274 -3.08 -2.95 -1.38
N GLY A 275 -2.76 -1.69 -1.08
CA GLY A 275 -1.63 -0.98 -1.68
C GLY A 275 -1.97 -0.30 -3.00
N GLY A 276 -1.09 0.57 -3.49
CA GLY A 276 -1.36 1.41 -4.67
C GLY A 276 -1.72 0.63 -5.94
N VAL A 277 -1.13 -0.55 -6.15
CA VAL A 277 -1.46 -1.42 -7.30
C VAL A 277 -2.87 -2.01 -7.20
N ALA A 278 -3.47 -2.08 -6.00
CA ALA A 278 -4.86 -2.46 -5.82
C ALA A 278 -5.86 -1.47 -6.48
N SER A 279 -5.42 -0.29 -6.91
CA SER A 279 -6.22 0.63 -7.72
C SER A 279 -6.27 0.26 -9.20
N ASN A 280 -5.40 -0.64 -9.69
CA ASN A 280 -5.35 -1.06 -11.08
C ASN A 280 -6.65 -1.74 -11.51
N SER A 281 -7.25 -1.25 -12.59
CA SER A 281 -8.58 -1.71 -13.03
C SER A 281 -8.59 -3.18 -13.45
N ALA A 282 -7.59 -3.61 -14.21
CA ALA A 282 -7.49 -5.00 -14.68
C ALA A 282 -7.25 -5.98 -13.51
N LEU A 283 -6.42 -5.60 -12.52
CA LEU A 283 -6.23 -6.41 -11.33
C LEU A 283 -7.53 -6.59 -10.55
N ARG A 284 -8.31 -5.51 -10.37
CA ARG A 284 -9.60 -5.56 -9.68
C ARG A 284 -10.58 -6.49 -10.36
N GLU A 285 -10.75 -6.34 -11.67
CA GLU A 285 -11.67 -7.13 -12.49
C GLU A 285 -11.30 -8.63 -12.48
N VAL A 286 -10.05 -8.95 -12.81
CA VAL A 286 -9.60 -10.35 -12.87
C VAL A 286 -9.62 -11.02 -11.48
N MET A 287 -9.30 -10.27 -10.43
CA MET A 287 -9.34 -10.79 -9.05
C MET A 287 -10.77 -11.06 -8.59
N GLU A 288 -11.71 -10.14 -8.89
CA GLU A 288 -13.13 -10.29 -8.58
C GLU A 288 -13.71 -11.54 -9.23
N GLU A 289 -13.51 -11.72 -10.54
CA GLU A 289 -13.90 -12.93 -11.25
C GLU A 289 -13.27 -14.21 -10.68
N ALA A 290 -11.97 -14.13 -10.33
CA ALA A 290 -11.27 -15.28 -9.78
C ALA A 290 -11.80 -15.68 -8.39
N CYS A 291 -12.21 -14.73 -7.57
CA CYS A 291 -12.85 -14.95 -6.27
C CYS A 291 -14.27 -15.51 -6.44
N GLU A 292 -15.07 -14.94 -7.34
CA GLU A 292 -16.44 -15.41 -7.63
C GLU A 292 -16.45 -16.86 -8.09
N LYS A 293 -15.59 -17.24 -9.04
CA LYS A 293 -15.44 -18.62 -9.54
C LYS A 293 -15.12 -19.63 -8.42
N ARG A 294 -14.61 -19.16 -7.28
CA ARG A 294 -14.20 -19.98 -6.11
C ARG A 294 -15.12 -19.84 -4.91
N GLY A 295 -16.18 -19.05 -5.03
CA GLY A 295 -17.10 -18.77 -3.93
C GLY A 295 -16.43 -18.04 -2.76
N MET A 296 -15.44 -17.19 -3.07
CA MET A 296 -14.75 -16.32 -2.11
C MET A 296 -15.36 -14.93 -2.15
N LYS A 297 -15.56 -14.31 -0.98
CA LYS A 297 -15.93 -12.89 -0.92
C LYS A 297 -14.70 -12.02 -1.15
N PHE A 298 -14.78 -11.13 -2.12
CA PHE A 298 -13.70 -10.21 -2.48
C PHE A 298 -13.86 -8.86 -1.80
N TYR A 299 -12.75 -8.29 -1.31
CA TYR A 299 -12.68 -7.01 -0.63
C TYR A 299 -11.59 -6.14 -1.25
N ARG A 300 -11.89 -4.89 -1.48
CA ARG A 300 -10.96 -3.91 -2.03
C ARG A 300 -11.25 -2.52 -1.49
N PRO A 301 -10.24 -1.73 -1.10
CA PRO A 301 -10.50 -0.35 -0.69
C PRO A 301 -10.80 0.53 -1.92
N SER A 302 -11.47 1.65 -1.68
CA SER A 302 -11.57 2.71 -2.70
C SER A 302 -10.18 3.29 -3.00
N PRO A 303 -9.99 3.93 -4.18
CA PRO A 303 -8.68 4.40 -4.61
C PRO A 303 -7.96 5.29 -3.59
N ILE A 304 -8.69 6.11 -2.84
CA ILE A 304 -8.11 7.01 -1.83
C ILE A 304 -7.45 6.27 -0.67
N TYR A 305 -7.90 5.07 -0.34
CA TYR A 305 -7.31 4.24 0.72
C TYR A 305 -6.32 3.19 0.20
N CYS A 306 -6.15 3.11 -1.13
CA CYS A 306 -5.13 2.22 -1.72
C CYS A 306 -3.72 2.82 -1.65
N THR A 307 -3.57 4.13 -1.83
CA THR A 307 -2.30 4.83 -1.71
C THR A 307 -2.00 5.19 -0.27
N ASP A 308 -0.78 5.66 0.00
CA ASP A 308 -0.35 6.03 1.35
C ASP A 308 -1.24 7.13 1.91
N ASN A 309 -1.79 6.88 3.10
CA ASN A 309 -2.70 7.77 3.80
C ASN A 309 -2.70 7.48 5.30
N ALA A 310 -3.13 8.43 6.11
CA ALA A 310 -3.11 8.24 7.55
C ALA A 310 -4.33 7.51 8.11
N ALA A 311 -5.46 7.45 7.37
CA ALA A 311 -6.62 6.72 7.83
C ALA A 311 -6.34 5.21 7.95
N MET A 312 -5.56 4.63 7.02
CA MET A 312 -5.12 3.24 7.08
C MET A 312 -4.27 2.95 8.33
N ILE A 313 -3.44 3.93 8.74
CA ILE A 313 -2.62 3.84 9.95
C ILE A 313 -3.49 3.96 11.20
N GLY A 314 -4.48 4.84 11.20
CA GLY A 314 -5.45 4.97 12.30
C GLY A 314 -6.28 3.70 12.50
N ALA A 315 -6.69 3.05 11.40
CA ALA A 315 -7.39 1.78 11.46
C ALA A 315 -6.51 0.67 12.08
N ALA A 316 -5.24 0.56 11.66
CA ALA A 316 -4.31 -0.41 12.23
C ALA A 316 -3.99 -0.09 13.70
N ALA A 317 -3.69 1.18 14.02
CA ALA A 317 -3.39 1.63 15.37
C ALA A 317 -4.50 1.33 16.37
N TYR A 318 -5.77 1.42 15.95
CA TYR A 318 -6.90 1.08 16.80
C TYR A 318 -6.87 -0.39 17.28
N TYR A 319 -6.67 -1.33 16.36
CA TYR A 319 -6.61 -2.74 16.73
C TYR A 319 -5.39 -3.07 17.58
N GLU A 320 -4.26 -2.41 17.31
CA GLU A 320 -3.07 -2.50 18.14
C GLU A 320 -3.31 -1.93 19.54
N TYR A 321 -3.97 -0.79 19.61
CA TYR A 321 -4.36 -0.15 20.87
C TYR A 321 -5.26 -1.07 21.71
N LEU A 322 -6.26 -1.72 21.09
CA LEU A 322 -7.13 -2.68 21.76
C LEU A 322 -6.39 -3.93 22.22
N ALA A 323 -5.38 -4.38 21.46
CA ALA A 323 -4.52 -5.50 21.85
C ALA A 323 -3.58 -5.16 23.03
N GLY A 324 -3.58 -3.90 23.50
CA GLY A 324 -2.73 -3.44 24.58
C GLY A 324 -1.34 -2.94 24.15
N THR A 325 -1.08 -2.86 22.83
CA THR A 325 0.19 -2.35 22.31
C THR A 325 0.37 -0.89 22.71
N ARG A 326 1.51 -0.59 23.32
CA ARG A 326 1.98 0.74 23.68
C ARG A 326 3.46 0.84 23.37
N SER A 327 3.83 1.81 22.56
CA SER A 327 5.22 2.07 22.23
C SER A 327 5.87 2.96 23.28
N GLY A 328 7.12 2.64 23.63
CA GLY A 328 7.93 3.48 24.52
C GLY A 328 8.49 4.71 23.81
N TRP A 329 9.15 5.57 24.61
CA TRP A 329 9.83 6.75 24.06
C TRP A 329 11.09 6.43 23.27
N ASP A 330 11.53 5.19 23.28
CA ASP A 330 12.59 4.62 22.46
C ASP A 330 12.13 4.22 21.04
N LEU A 331 10.82 4.26 20.74
CA LEU A 331 10.31 4.03 19.38
C LEU A 331 11.13 4.83 18.36
N ASN A 332 11.63 4.15 17.33
CA ASN A 332 12.46 4.76 16.32
C ASN A 332 12.09 4.28 14.92
N ALA A 333 12.53 4.99 13.89
CA ALA A 333 12.35 4.57 12.51
C ALA A 333 13.09 3.27 12.20
N VAL A 334 12.39 2.29 11.61
CA VAL A 334 12.94 1.00 11.18
C VAL A 334 12.69 0.82 9.68
N PRO A 335 13.62 1.28 8.81
CA PRO A 335 13.40 1.32 7.35
C PRO A 335 13.07 -0.01 6.71
N ASN A 336 13.61 -1.10 7.24
CA ASN A 336 13.46 -2.45 6.72
C ASN A 336 12.65 -3.36 7.66
N LEU A 337 11.71 -2.77 8.42
CA LEU A 337 10.86 -3.52 9.34
C LEU A 337 10.11 -4.62 8.59
N LYS A 338 10.17 -5.84 9.11
CA LYS A 338 9.44 -6.95 8.51
C LYS A 338 8.04 -7.08 9.10
N LEU A 339 7.08 -7.43 8.28
CA LEU A 339 5.71 -7.65 8.72
C LEU A 339 5.67 -8.74 9.81
N GLY A 340 5.05 -8.40 10.95
CA GLY A 340 4.99 -9.26 12.13
C GLY A 340 6.16 -9.11 13.11
N GLU A 341 7.20 -8.32 12.78
CA GLU A 341 8.23 -7.86 13.74
C GLU A 341 7.77 -6.54 14.40
N ARG A 342 8.18 -6.33 15.66
CA ARG A 342 7.83 -5.14 16.47
C ARG A 342 9.01 -4.68 17.29
#